data_e878982903d7c3d2b8eed50d501bcfb2
#
_entry.id   e878982903d7c3d2b8eed50d501bcfb2
#
_cell.length_a   1.000
_cell.length_b   1.000
_cell.length_c   1.000
_cell.angle_alpha   90.00
_cell.angle_beta   90.00
_cell.angle_gamma   90.00
#
_symmetry.space_group_name_H-M   'P 1'
#
loop_
_entity.id
_entity.type
_entity.pdbx_description
1 polymer ?
#
loop_
_entity_poly.entity_id
_entity_poly.type
_entity_poly.pdbx_seq_one_letter_code
_entity_poly.pdbx_strand_id
1 'polypeptide(L)'
;MGANHVAARVAFNHGVDVATAVVFRSSITALVVGGLLVVQGVPMRLSAKHRRALPAIGVLIAVQSLCLYSSVARLPVALALLAFNTYPLWTALWARLVYGHRPERRVLLAMPVMLVGLALALDVFGAASGLGAAGQWSRIGAGVAFALAAAATFGLALVFTQHEAGDLDGRLRTATTMGQVALLALVGVAVQGGFHLPDAAAGWWGLVGLTLLYGTGFTIMFTVLPRLGVVGNSAIMNVEPIFALVLAWAVLGQSIAPSQVAGGLVVVATVMWLGLRRR
;
A
#
# COMPACT_ATOMS: atom_id res chain seq x y z
N MET A 1 -6.75 6.50 -2.94
CA MET A 1 -5.80 5.37 -3.17
C MET A 1 -6.51 4.08 -3.59
N GLY A 2 -7.66 3.67 -3.03
CA GLY A 2 -8.36 2.43 -3.39
C GLY A 2 -8.65 2.24 -4.87
N ALA A 3 -9.08 3.30 -5.57
CA ALA A 3 -9.33 3.26 -7.01
C ALA A 3 -8.09 2.87 -7.84
N ASN A 4 -6.91 3.27 -7.42
CA ASN A 4 -5.65 2.88 -8.08
C ASN A 4 -5.43 1.34 -8.04
N HIS A 5 -5.77 0.67 -6.94
CA HIS A 5 -5.63 -0.78 -6.82
C HIS A 5 -6.68 -1.53 -7.66
N VAL A 6 -7.88 -0.97 -7.80
CA VAL A 6 -8.90 -1.50 -8.73
C VAL A 6 -8.43 -1.36 -10.17
N ALA A 7 -7.90 -0.19 -10.55
CA ALA A 7 -7.32 0.02 -11.88
C ALA A 7 -6.12 -0.90 -12.16
N ALA A 8 -5.26 -1.15 -11.15
CA ALA A 8 -4.19 -2.13 -11.24
C ALA A 8 -4.73 -3.54 -11.52
N ARG A 9 -5.80 -3.96 -10.84
CA ARG A 9 -6.44 -5.26 -11.08
C ARG A 9 -7.00 -5.37 -12.49
N VAL A 10 -7.59 -4.30 -13.03
CA VAL A 10 -8.01 -4.27 -14.44
C VAL A 10 -6.81 -4.51 -15.37
N ALA A 11 -5.70 -3.80 -15.14
CA ALA A 11 -4.48 -3.99 -15.94
C ALA A 11 -3.95 -5.44 -15.86
N PHE A 12 -3.89 -6.03 -14.66
CA PHE A 12 -3.43 -7.40 -14.44
C PHE A 12 -4.33 -8.44 -15.13
N ASN A 13 -5.63 -8.22 -15.15
CA ASN A 13 -6.57 -9.10 -15.85
C ASN A 13 -6.39 -9.07 -17.39
N HIS A 14 -5.64 -8.10 -17.92
CA HIS A 14 -5.37 -7.91 -19.34
C HIS A 14 -3.87 -7.97 -19.66
N GLY A 15 -3.14 -8.84 -18.99
CA GLY A 15 -1.79 -9.23 -19.36
C GLY A 15 -0.65 -8.38 -18.78
N VAL A 16 -0.95 -7.28 -18.06
CA VAL A 16 0.09 -6.50 -17.39
C VAL A 16 0.62 -7.25 -16.19
N ASP A 17 1.94 -7.35 -16.05
CA ASP A 17 2.58 -7.90 -14.86
C ASP A 17 2.82 -6.82 -13.79
N VAL A 18 3.10 -7.30 -12.56
CA VAL A 18 3.29 -6.43 -11.40
C VAL A 18 4.48 -5.49 -11.55
N ALA A 19 5.62 -5.98 -12.10
CA ALA A 19 6.83 -5.18 -12.24
C ALA A 19 6.60 -4.04 -13.25
N THR A 20 5.99 -4.33 -14.41
CA THR A 20 5.59 -3.34 -15.42
C THR A 20 4.69 -2.27 -14.80
N ALA A 21 3.63 -2.65 -14.09
CA ALA A 21 2.71 -1.71 -13.44
C ALA A 21 3.43 -0.80 -12.42
N VAL A 22 4.33 -1.36 -11.62
CA VAL A 22 5.11 -0.60 -10.62
C VAL A 22 6.09 0.36 -11.30
N VAL A 23 6.76 -0.05 -12.40
CA VAL A 23 7.63 0.85 -13.18
C VAL A 23 6.85 2.06 -13.67
N PHE A 24 5.75 1.84 -14.41
CA PHE A 24 4.95 2.95 -14.97
C PHE A 24 4.48 3.92 -13.89
N ARG A 25 3.85 3.41 -12.84
CA ARG A 25 3.36 4.20 -11.73
C ARG A 25 4.45 5.01 -11.05
N SER A 26 5.55 4.34 -10.70
CA SER A 26 6.60 4.97 -9.90
C SER A 26 7.44 5.95 -10.70
N SER A 27 7.74 5.64 -11.97
CA SER A 27 8.46 6.56 -12.88
C SER A 27 7.67 7.85 -13.09
N ILE A 28 6.39 7.75 -13.43
CA ILE A 28 5.55 8.94 -13.67
C ILE A 28 5.39 9.74 -12.38
N THR A 29 5.18 9.08 -11.23
CA THR A 29 5.11 9.79 -9.95
C THR A 29 6.42 10.50 -9.62
N ALA A 30 7.58 9.86 -9.83
CA ALA A 30 8.88 10.46 -9.61
C ALA A 30 9.11 11.67 -10.52
N LEU A 31 8.72 11.58 -11.79
CA LEU A 31 8.83 12.66 -12.76
C LEU A 31 7.92 13.85 -12.41
N VAL A 32 6.66 13.58 -12.07
CA VAL A 32 5.69 14.64 -11.71
C VAL A 32 6.12 15.35 -10.43
N VAL A 33 6.43 14.59 -9.37
CA VAL A 33 6.84 15.18 -8.08
C VAL A 33 8.22 15.84 -8.20
N GLY A 34 9.14 15.24 -8.97
CA GLY A 34 10.43 15.84 -9.29
C GLY A 34 10.30 17.15 -10.07
N GLY A 35 9.42 17.20 -11.08
CA GLY A 35 9.09 18.41 -11.82
C GLY A 35 8.51 19.50 -10.91
N LEU A 36 7.61 19.16 -10.00
CA LEU A 36 7.07 20.10 -9.01
C LEU A 36 8.16 20.65 -8.08
N LEU A 37 9.15 19.84 -7.69
CA LEU A 37 10.30 20.32 -6.90
C LEU A 37 11.09 21.40 -7.64
N VAL A 38 11.37 21.16 -8.93
CA VAL A 38 12.12 22.11 -9.77
C VAL A 38 11.34 23.42 -9.94
N VAL A 39 10.06 23.32 -10.32
CA VAL A 39 9.19 24.49 -10.55
C VAL A 39 9.01 25.32 -9.27
N GLN A 40 8.95 24.67 -8.11
CA GLN A 40 8.77 25.35 -6.82
C GLN A 40 10.09 25.78 -6.16
N GLY A 41 11.23 25.56 -6.81
CA GLY A 41 12.54 25.97 -6.31
C GLY A 41 12.94 25.31 -4.99
N VAL A 42 12.45 24.08 -4.70
CA VAL A 42 12.74 23.40 -3.46
C VAL A 42 14.21 22.95 -3.42
N PRO A 43 14.97 23.28 -2.35
CA PRO A 43 16.37 22.89 -2.26
C PRO A 43 16.54 21.37 -2.26
N MET A 44 17.27 20.84 -3.23
CA MET A 44 17.56 19.38 -3.33
C MET A 44 18.79 18.97 -2.51
N ARG A 45 18.92 19.54 -1.30
CA ARG A 45 20.08 19.24 -0.44
C ARG A 45 19.80 18.02 0.44
N LEU A 46 20.64 17.01 0.30
CA LEU A 46 20.61 15.80 1.10
C LEU A 46 21.79 15.79 2.09
N SER A 47 21.51 15.72 3.39
CA SER A 47 22.54 15.51 4.42
C SER A 47 23.19 14.12 4.27
N ALA A 48 24.32 13.90 4.93
CA ALA A 48 24.95 12.59 4.97
C ALA A 48 24.02 11.51 5.57
N LYS A 49 23.19 11.89 6.55
CA LYS A 49 22.16 11.04 7.14
C LYS A 49 21.14 10.62 6.09
N HIS A 50 20.58 11.57 5.34
CA HIS A 50 19.58 11.30 4.30
C HIS A 50 20.12 10.41 3.19
N ARG A 51 21.37 10.62 2.74
CA ARG A 51 22.01 9.80 1.71
C ARG A 51 22.21 8.34 2.12
N ARG A 52 22.32 8.06 3.42
CA ARG A 52 22.40 6.69 3.94
C ARG A 52 21.03 6.06 4.14
N ALA A 53 20.05 6.84 4.59
CA ALA A 53 18.72 6.33 4.94
C ALA A 53 17.81 6.13 3.70
N LEU A 54 17.85 7.06 2.74
CA LEU A 54 16.96 7.01 1.57
C LEU A 54 17.08 5.72 0.73
N PRO A 55 18.29 5.14 0.50
CA PRO A 55 18.37 3.85 -0.20
C PRO A 55 17.64 2.73 0.53
N ALA A 56 17.78 2.63 1.84
CA ALA A 56 17.08 1.62 2.64
C ALA A 56 15.55 1.83 2.60
N ILE A 57 15.10 3.07 2.76
CA ILE A 57 13.69 3.43 2.65
C ILE A 57 13.16 3.10 1.24
N GLY A 58 13.91 3.43 0.19
CA GLY A 58 13.53 3.14 -1.19
C GLY A 58 13.40 1.65 -1.48
N VAL A 59 14.34 0.83 -0.99
CA VAL A 59 14.26 -0.65 -1.11
C VAL A 59 13.03 -1.17 -0.38
N LEU A 60 12.78 -0.72 0.85
CA LEU A 60 11.60 -1.14 1.62
C LEU A 60 10.29 -0.77 0.92
N ILE A 61 10.18 0.43 0.34
CA ILE A 61 9.01 0.86 -0.42
C ILE A 61 8.90 0.10 -1.75
N ALA A 62 10.01 -0.27 -2.39
CA ALA A 62 9.98 -1.10 -3.59
C ALA A 62 9.46 -2.50 -3.28
N VAL A 63 9.99 -3.17 -2.26
CA VAL A 63 9.52 -4.49 -1.81
C VAL A 63 8.04 -4.40 -1.41
N GLN A 64 7.66 -3.39 -0.63
CA GLN A 64 6.26 -3.14 -0.27
C GLN A 64 5.37 -3.02 -1.50
N SER A 65 5.78 -2.24 -2.49
CA SER A 65 5.01 -2.01 -3.70
C SER A 65 4.83 -3.29 -4.51
N LEU A 66 5.92 -4.02 -4.77
CA LEU A 66 5.88 -5.28 -5.50
C LEU A 66 5.04 -6.34 -4.77
N CYS A 67 5.19 -6.45 -3.45
CA CYS A 67 4.39 -7.37 -2.64
C CYS A 67 2.90 -6.99 -2.62
N LEU A 68 2.56 -5.72 -2.41
CA LEU A 68 1.16 -5.28 -2.38
C LEU A 68 0.46 -5.54 -3.72
N TYR A 69 1.10 -5.18 -4.84
CA TYR A 69 0.53 -5.44 -6.16
C TYR A 69 0.48 -6.93 -6.49
N SER A 70 1.46 -7.72 -6.03
CA SER A 70 1.41 -9.20 -6.12
C SER A 70 0.24 -9.79 -5.34
N SER A 71 -0.11 -9.21 -4.19
CA SER A 71 -1.31 -9.56 -3.43
C SER A 71 -2.59 -9.17 -4.20
N VAL A 72 -2.67 -7.92 -4.69
CA VAL A 72 -3.80 -7.43 -5.50
C VAL A 72 -4.01 -8.26 -6.77
N ALA A 73 -2.94 -8.79 -7.38
CA ALA A 73 -3.05 -9.70 -8.52
C ALA A 73 -3.66 -11.06 -8.17
N ARG A 74 -3.62 -11.50 -6.91
CA ARG A 74 -4.02 -12.85 -6.46
C ARG A 74 -5.29 -12.88 -5.62
N LEU A 75 -5.55 -11.82 -4.84
CA LEU A 75 -6.72 -11.71 -3.96
C LEU A 75 -7.74 -10.72 -4.52
N PRO A 76 -9.01 -10.80 -4.09
CA PRO A 76 -9.93 -9.67 -4.22
C PRO A 76 -9.29 -8.40 -3.64
N VAL A 77 -9.40 -7.28 -4.37
CA VAL A 77 -8.68 -6.04 -4.06
C VAL A 77 -8.92 -5.59 -2.62
N ALA A 78 -10.18 -5.64 -2.17
CA ALA A 78 -10.52 -5.25 -0.80
C ALA A 78 -9.83 -6.12 0.25
N LEU A 79 -9.72 -7.43 0.04
CA LEU A 79 -9.08 -8.36 0.97
C LEU A 79 -7.56 -8.16 1.01
N ALA A 80 -6.93 -7.89 -0.13
CA ALA A 80 -5.51 -7.53 -0.20
C ALA A 80 -5.22 -6.26 0.62
N LEU A 81 -6.05 -5.23 0.48
CA LEU A 81 -5.91 -3.97 1.21
C LEU A 81 -6.24 -4.14 2.71
N LEU A 82 -7.22 -4.96 3.07
CA LEU A 82 -7.50 -5.27 4.48
C LEU A 82 -6.31 -5.95 5.16
N ALA A 83 -5.69 -6.93 4.52
CA ALA A 83 -4.50 -7.59 5.04
C ALA A 83 -3.31 -6.60 5.13
N PHE A 84 -3.14 -5.74 4.14
CA PHE A 84 -2.14 -4.67 4.18
C PHE A 84 -2.39 -3.68 5.32
N ASN A 85 -3.63 -3.37 5.69
CA ASN A 85 -3.97 -2.47 6.80
C ASN A 85 -3.53 -2.99 8.18
N THR A 86 -2.91 -4.15 8.27
CA THR A 86 -2.18 -4.57 9.49
C THR A 86 -0.86 -3.83 9.69
N TYR A 87 -0.42 -2.99 8.74
CA TYR A 87 0.84 -2.25 8.83
C TYR A 87 1.05 -1.45 10.13
N PRO A 88 0.02 -0.89 10.83
CA PRO A 88 0.25 -0.20 12.10
C PRO A 88 0.80 -1.13 13.20
N LEU A 89 0.42 -2.42 13.18
CA LEU A 89 0.94 -3.41 14.11
C LEU A 89 2.43 -3.66 13.85
N TRP A 90 2.81 -3.79 12.58
CA TRP A 90 4.20 -3.94 12.16
C TRP A 90 5.03 -2.70 12.48
N THR A 91 4.46 -1.49 12.28
CA THR A 91 5.11 -0.23 12.64
C THR A 91 5.43 -0.18 14.13
N ALA A 92 4.49 -0.57 15.00
CA ALA A 92 4.71 -0.62 16.43
C ALA A 92 5.76 -1.66 16.83
N LEU A 93 5.75 -2.83 16.18
CA LEU A 93 6.74 -3.89 16.39
C LEU A 93 8.15 -3.41 16.00
N TRP A 94 8.31 -2.83 14.81
CA TRP A 94 9.60 -2.33 14.33
C TRP A 94 10.11 -1.15 15.15
N ALA A 95 9.24 -0.22 15.56
CA ALA A 95 9.63 0.89 16.44
C ALA A 95 10.17 0.38 17.78
N ARG A 96 9.62 -0.74 18.28
CA ARG A 96 10.16 -1.38 19.50
C ARG A 96 11.48 -2.10 19.25
N LEU A 97 11.59 -2.87 18.16
CA LEU A 97 12.78 -3.70 17.90
C LEU A 97 14.00 -2.85 17.50
N VAL A 98 13.79 -1.78 16.70
CA VAL A 98 14.89 -0.97 16.14
C VAL A 98 15.27 0.19 17.06
N TYR A 99 14.28 0.87 17.65
CA TYR A 99 14.48 2.09 18.43
C TYR A 99 14.12 1.95 19.93
N GLY A 100 13.69 0.76 20.36
CA GLY A 100 13.34 0.51 21.77
C GLY A 100 12.04 1.19 22.23
N HIS A 101 11.26 1.77 21.33
CA HIS A 101 10.03 2.47 21.68
C HIS A 101 8.96 1.47 22.16
N ARG A 102 8.39 1.71 23.32
CA ARG A 102 7.34 0.86 23.87
C ARG A 102 6.03 1.08 23.09
N PRO A 103 5.39 0.03 22.54
CA PRO A 103 4.09 0.17 21.90
C PRO A 103 3.05 0.76 22.87
N GLU A 104 2.21 1.65 22.38
CA GLU A 104 1.09 2.14 23.17
C GLU A 104 0.16 0.98 23.55
N ARG A 105 -0.39 1.00 24.77
CA ARG A 105 -1.32 -0.03 25.23
C ARG A 105 -2.49 -0.26 24.28
N ARG A 106 -2.93 0.78 23.58
CA ARG A 106 -4.01 0.71 22.59
C ARG A 106 -3.65 -0.14 21.39
N VAL A 107 -2.41 -0.03 20.90
CA VAL A 107 -1.92 -0.87 19.80
C VAL A 107 -1.94 -2.33 20.23
N LEU A 108 -1.50 -2.64 21.44
CA LEU A 108 -1.54 -4.01 21.99
C LEU A 108 -2.97 -4.55 22.11
N LEU A 109 -3.94 -3.71 22.49
CA LEU A 109 -5.36 -4.10 22.57
C LEU A 109 -6.00 -4.25 21.17
N ALA A 110 -5.58 -3.44 20.22
CA ALA A 110 -6.06 -3.51 18.84
C ALA A 110 -5.58 -4.78 18.09
N MET A 111 -4.38 -5.27 18.42
CA MET A 111 -3.79 -6.44 17.74
C MET A 111 -4.73 -7.65 17.64
N PRO A 112 -5.25 -8.21 18.73
CA PRO A 112 -6.13 -9.37 18.67
C PRO A 112 -7.42 -9.10 17.91
N VAL A 113 -8.00 -7.90 18.05
CA VAL A 113 -9.22 -7.51 17.36
C VAL A 113 -9.01 -7.44 15.86
N MET A 114 -7.90 -6.84 15.42
CA MET A 114 -7.53 -6.78 14.01
C MET A 114 -7.27 -8.15 13.41
N LEU A 115 -6.58 -9.04 14.14
CA LEU A 115 -6.28 -10.39 13.67
C LEU A 115 -7.56 -11.23 13.54
N VAL A 116 -8.49 -11.14 14.48
CA VAL A 116 -9.80 -11.82 14.39
C VAL A 116 -10.60 -11.24 13.21
N GLY A 117 -10.69 -9.92 13.08
CA GLY A 117 -11.37 -9.28 11.96
C GLY A 117 -10.77 -9.68 10.60
N LEU A 118 -9.45 -9.75 10.51
CA LEU A 118 -8.75 -10.20 9.31
C LEU A 118 -9.00 -11.69 9.01
N ALA A 119 -8.99 -12.55 10.02
CA ALA A 119 -9.27 -13.98 9.86
C ALA A 119 -10.69 -14.21 9.30
N LEU A 120 -11.68 -13.47 9.79
CA LEU A 120 -13.05 -13.48 9.26
C LEU A 120 -13.12 -12.92 7.83
N ALA A 121 -12.47 -11.79 7.57
CA ALA A 121 -12.44 -11.16 6.25
C ALA A 121 -11.81 -12.06 5.18
N LEU A 122 -10.75 -12.77 5.52
CA LEU A 122 -10.06 -13.69 4.62
C LEU A 122 -10.71 -15.08 4.53
N ASP A 123 -11.76 -15.33 5.34
CA ASP A 123 -12.39 -16.65 5.44
C ASP A 123 -11.37 -17.77 5.69
N VAL A 124 -10.47 -17.56 6.66
CA VAL A 124 -9.31 -18.43 6.92
C VAL A 124 -9.71 -19.88 7.16
N PHE A 125 -10.90 -20.11 7.73
CA PHE A 125 -11.43 -21.44 7.99
C PHE A 125 -12.20 -22.05 6.81
N GLY A 126 -12.41 -21.28 5.74
CA GLY A 126 -13.12 -21.71 4.54
C GLY A 126 -14.61 -21.99 4.79
N ALA A 127 -15.19 -21.38 5.83
CA ALA A 127 -16.59 -21.58 6.18
C ALA A 127 -17.54 -20.88 5.19
N ALA A 128 -17.22 -19.67 4.75
CA ALA A 128 -18.00 -18.92 3.79
C ALA A 128 -17.85 -19.45 2.36
N SER A 129 -16.65 -19.94 2.02
CA SER A 129 -16.37 -20.50 0.69
C SER A 129 -16.76 -21.96 0.56
N GLY A 130 -17.02 -22.66 1.66
CA GLY A 130 -17.29 -24.11 1.69
C GLY A 130 -16.06 -24.99 1.40
N LEU A 131 -14.85 -24.42 1.31
CA LEU A 131 -13.63 -25.14 0.93
C LEU A 131 -12.94 -25.81 2.13
N GLY A 132 -13.31 -25.45 3.37
CA GLY A 132 -12.55 -25.79 4.56
C GLY A 132 -11.21 -25.06 4.63
N ALA A 133 -10.54 -25.14 5.78
CA ALA A 133 -9.31 -24.39 6.03
C ALA A 133 -8.18 -24.70 5.03
N ALA A 134 -7.89 -25.96 4.77
CA ALA A 134 -6.81 -26.37 3.84
C ALA A 134 -7.06 -25.91 2.41
N GLY A 135 -8.27 -26.10 1.88
CA GLY A 135 -8.66 -25.65 0.55
C GLY A 135 -8.60 -24.13 0.40
N GLN A 136 -9.06 -23.41 1.42
CA GLN A 136 -8.99 -21.94 1.42
C GLN A 136 -7.54 -21.44 1.42
N TRP A 137 -6.67 -22.01 2.27
CA TRP A 137 -5.25 -21.61 2.31
C TRP A 137 -4.51 -21.92 1.03
N SER A 138 -4.80 -23.02 0.34
CA SER A 138 -4.21 -23.31 -0.97
C SER A 138 -4.58 -22.22 -2.00
N ARG A 139 -5.77 -21.62 -1.87
CA ARG A 139 -6.28 -20.60 -2.78
C ARG A 139 -5.74 -19.20 -2.47
N ILE A 140 -5.72 -18.80 -1.19
CA ILE A 140 -5.42 -17.41 -0.81
C ILE A 140 -4.02 -17.21 -0.20
N GLY A 141 -3.36 -18.27 0.26
CA GLY A 141 -2.17 -18.19 1.11
C GLY A 141 -1.04 -17.35 0.54
N ALA A 142 -0.72 -17.53 -0.75
CA ALA A 142 0.31 -16.73 -1.40
C ALA A 142 -0.06 -15.23 -1.44
N GLY A 143 -1.31 -14.90 -1.76
CA GLY A 143 -1.79 -13.52 -1.77
C GLY A 143 -1.76 -12.86 -0.39
N VAL A 144 -2.14 -13.61 0.65
CA VAL A 144 -2.07 -13.16 2.05
C VAL A 144 -0.61 -12.95 2.48
N ALA A 145 0.29 -13.88 2.17
CA ALA A 145 1.71 -13.74 2.47
C ALA A 145 2.31 -12.47 1.85
N PHE A 146 1.99 -12.19 0.59
CA PHE A 146 2.41 -10.96 -0.07
C PHE A 146 1.82 -9.70 0.59
N ALA A 147 0.54 -9.71 0.99
CA ALA A 147 -0.06 -8.56 1.68
C ALA A 147 0.59 -8.29 3.04
N LEU A 148 0.86 -9.33 3.82
CA LEU A 148 1.52 -9.21 5.12
C LEU A 148 2.99 -8.79 4.98
N ALA A 149 3.71 -9.30 3.98
CA ALA A 149 5.06 -8.85 3.65
C ALA A 149 5.08 -7.36 3.26
N ALA A 150 4.10 -6.92 2.46
CA ALA A 150 3.91 -5.51 2.13
C ALA A 150 3.64 -4.67 3.38
N ALA A 151 2.77 -5.14 4.29
CA ALA A 151 2.46 -4.45 5.54
C ALA A 151 3.70 -4.34 6.46
N ALA A 152 4.47 -5.42 6.59
CA ALA A 152 5.67 -5.44 7.40
C ALA A 152 6.76 -4.50 6.88
N THR A 153 7.06 -4.57 5.58
CA THR A 153 8.05 -3.68 4.94
C THR A 153 7.63 -2.23 4.94
N PHE A 154 6.32 -1.95 4.74
CA PHE A 154 5.79 -0.60 4.86
C PHE A 154 5.89 -0.05 6.28
N GLY A 155 5.56 -0.87 7.30
CA GLY A 155 5.73 -0.50 8.71
C GLY A 155 7.16 -0.13 9.05
N LEU A 156 8.14 -0.88 8.56
CA LEU A 156 9.56 -0.58 8.74
C LEU A 156 9.98 0.69 7.99
N ALA A 157 9.51 0.86 6.75
CA ALA A 157 9.75 2.07 5.97
C ALA A 157 9.21 3.33 6.66
N LEU A 158 8.03 3.25 7.28
CA LEU A 158 7.46 4.36 8.07
C LEU A 158 8.33 4.71 9.28
N VAL A 159 8.81 3.71 10.02
CA VAL A 159 9.70 3.91 11.17
C VAL A 159 11.00 4.58 10.74
N PHE A 160 11.66 4.08 9.68
CA PHE A 160 12.88 4.72 9.15
C PHE A 160 12.61 6.11 8.60
N THR A 161 11.51 6.31 7.90
CA THR A 161 11.11 7.63 7.39
C THR A 161 10.95 8.63 8.51
N GLN A 162 10.31 8.25 9.60
CA GLN A 162 10.07 9.13 10.76
C GLN A 162 11.38 9.50 11.48
N HIS A 163 12.29 8.55 11.67
CA HIS A 163 13.50 8.76 12.47
C HIS A 163 14.67 9.31 11.66
N GLU A 164 14.80 8.90 10.40
CA GLU A 164 15.98 9.18 9.59
C GLU A 164 15.75 10.24 8.51
N ALA A 165 14.49 10.47 8.10
CA ALA A 165 14.15 11.40 7.02
C ALA A 165 12.92 12.26 7.34
N GLY A 166 12.57 12.42 8.63
CA GLY A 166 11.41 13.20 9.07
C GLY A 166 11.55 14.70 8.82
N ASP A 167 12.77 15.21 8.84
CA ASP A 167 13.15 16.59 8.57
C ASP A 167 13.29 16.92 7.06
N LEU A 168 13.28 15.91 6.18
CA LEU A 168 13.37 16.09 4.73
C LEU A 168 12.02 16.52 4.15
N ASP A 169 12.04 17.45 3.18
CA ASP A 169 10.83 17.82 2.43
C ASP A 169 10.16 16.56 1.85
N GLY A 170 8.85 16.41 2.11
CA GLY A 170 8.10 15.22 1.72
C GLY A 170 8.09 14.96 0.22
N ARG A 171 8.16 16.04 -0.60
CA ARG A 171 8.22 15.94 -2.07
C ARG A 171 9.57 15.38 -2.51
N LEU A 172 10.68 15.89 -1.93
CA LEU A 172 12.03 15.40 -2.24
C LEU A 172 12.18 13.95 -1.83
N ARG A 173 11.70 13.59 -0.65
CA ARG A 173 11.66 12.20 -0.18
C ARG A 173 10.86 11.31 -1.15
N THR A 174 9.67 11.74 -1.59
CA THR A 174 8.84 10.96 -2.52
C THR A 174 9.48 10.83 -3.88
N ALA A 175 10.00 11.91 -4.47
CA ALA A 175 10.66 11.84 -5.77
C ALA A 175 11.85 10.86 -5.75
N THR A 176 12.69 10.93 -4.71
CA THR A 176 13.84 10.03 -4.57
C THR A 176 13.42 8.58 -4.32
N THR A 177 12.47 8.32 -3.43
CA THR A 177 12.01 6.95 -3.16
C THR A 177 11.26 6.35 -4.35
N MET A 178 10.40 7.11 -5.04
CA MET A 178 9.72 6.62 -6.24
C MET A 178 10.67 6.36 -7.40
N GLY A 179 11.72 7.18 -7.57
CA GLY A 179 12.79 6.92 -8.53
C GLY A 179 13.51 5.58 -8.24
N GLN A 180 13.81 5.31 -6.97
CA GLN A 180 14.41 4.03 -6.55
C GLN A 180 13.46 2.85 -6.75
N VAL A 181 12.18 3.01 -6.44
CA VAL A 181 11.15 1.98 -6.70
C VAL A 181 11.08 1.67 -8.19
N ALA A 182 11.10 2.69 -9.05
CA ALA A 182 11.10 2.51 -10.51
C ALA A 182 12.35 1.74 -10.98
N LEU A 183 13.53 2.09 -10.48
CA LEU A 183 14.77 1.41 -10.82
C LEU A 183 14.76 -0.06 -10.39
N LEU A 184 14.32 -0.34 -9.16
CA LEU A 184 14.25 -1.72 -8.67
C LEU A 184 13.18 -2.54 -9.40
N ALA A 185 12.04 -1.93 -9.74
CA ALA A 185 11.02 -2.59 -10.55
C ALA A 185 11.51 -2.85 -11.99
N LEU A 186 12.34 -1.96 -12.57
CA LEU A 186 12.99 -2.19 -13.86
C LEU A 186 13.90 -3.41 -13.84
N VAL A 187 14.61 -3.65 -12.74
CA VAL A 187 15.38 -4.91 -12.57
C VAL A 187 14.44 -6.10 -12.62
N GLY A 188 13.27 -6.02 -11.97
CA GLY A 188 12.23 -7.06 -12.04
C GLY A 188 11.78 -7.31 -13.48
N VAL A 189 11.50 -6.24 -14.25
CA VAL A 189 11.14 -6.32 -15.67
C VAL A 189 12.25 -6.99 -16.49
N ALA A 190 13.50 -6.63 -16.24
CA ALA A 190 14.64 -7.24 -16.96
C ALA A 190 14.78 -8.74 -16.66
N VAL A 191 14.59 -9.15 -15.40
CA VAL A 191 14.63 -10.56 -14.99
C VAL A 191 13.49 -11.38 -15.60
N GLN A 192 12.32 -10.76 -15.83
CA GLN A 192 11.14 -11.40 -16.44
C GLN A 192 11.23 -11.49 -17.98
N GLY A 193 12.25 -10.92 -18.59
CA GLY A 193 12.44 -10.92 -20.04
C GLY A 193 11.82 -9.74 -20.77
N GLY A 194 11.32 -8.72 -20.07
CA GLY A 194 10.80 -7.50 -20.67
C GLY A 194 9.50 -6.99 -20.07
N PHE A 195 8.93 -5.96 -20.67
CA PHE A 195 7.65 -5.39 -20.29
C PHE A 195 6.50 -6.26 -20.81
N HIS A 196 5.56 -6.58 -19.93
CA HIS A 196 4.29 -7.19 -20.32
C HIS A 196 3.23 -6.09 -20.41
N LEU A 197 2.98 -5.66 -21.64
CA LEU A 197 2.02 -4.59 -21.93
C LEU A 197 0.60 -5.15 -22.06
N PRO A 198 -0.43 -4.32 -21.89
CA PRO A 198 -1.83 -4.78 -22.01
C PRO A 198 -2.13 -5.33 -23.39
N ASP A 199 -2.86 -6.44 -23.45
CA ASP A 199 -3.35 -7.11 -24.67
C ASP A 199 -4.66 -6.50 -25.20
N ALA A 200 -5.37 -5.69 -24.39
CA ALA A 200 -6.64 -5.08 -24.73
C ALA A 200 -6.75 -3.63 -24.26
N ALA A 201 -7.65 -2.85 -24.86
CA ALA A 201 -7.88 -1.46 -24.50
C ALA A 201 -8.25 -1.28 -23.02
N ALA A 202 -9.01 -2.19 -22.43
CA ALA A 202 -9.34 -2.15 -21.00
C ALA A 202 -8.10 -2.22 -20.10
N GLY A 203 -7.09 -3.02 -20.47
CA GLY A 203 -5.83 -3.09 -19.76
C GLY A 203 -5.03 -1.78 -19.81
N TRP A 204 -5.06 -1.08 -20.96
CA TRP A 204 -4.45 0.24 -21.09
C TRP A 204 -5.14 1.28 -20.22
N TRP A 205 -6.49 1.27 -20.18
CA TRP A 205 -7.24 2.12 -19.24
C TRP A 205 -6.90 1.80 -17.79
N GLY A 206 -6.71 0.53 -17.45
CA GLY A 206 -6.23 0.09 -16.14
C GLY A 206 -4.85 0.64 -15.82
N LEU A 207 -3.88 0.50 -16.73
CA LEU A 207 -2.49 0.94 -16.55
C LEU A 207 -2.38 2.47 -16.45
N VAL A 208 -3.07 3.20 -17.31
CA VAL A 208 -3.14 4.67 -17.26
C VAL A 208 -3.87 5.12 -16.00
N GLY A 209 -5.01 4.49 -15.68
CA GLY A 209 -5.80 4.80 -14.50
C GLY A 209 -5.00 4.63 -13.21
N LEU A 210 -4.32 3.49 -13.02
CA LEU A 210 -3.51 3.26 -11.83
C LEU A 210 -2.39 4.30 -11.68
N THR A 211 -1.78 4.69 -12.80
CA THR A 211 -0.67 5.63 -12.83
C THR A 211 -1.13 7.04 -12.46
N LEU A 212 -2.21 7.53 -13.09
CA LEU A 212 -2.77 8.85 -12.84
C LEU A 212 -3.36 8.95 -11.42
N LEU A 213 -4.14 7.95 -11.00
CA LEU A 213 -4.77 7.95 -9.67
C LEU A 213 -3.72 7.91 -8.54
N TYR A 214 -2.63 7.16 -8.75
CA TYR A 214 -1.54 7.13 -7.78
C TYR A 214 -0.80 8.47 -7.71
N GLY A 215 -0.37 9.01 -8.86
CA GLY A 215 0.31 10.29 -8.94
C GLY A 215 -0.53 11.44 -8.39
N THR A 216 -1.82 11.51 -8.76
CA THR A 216 -2.77 12.51 -8.25
C THR A 216 -2.95 12.36 -6.75
N GLY A 217 -3.13 11.13 -6.24
CA GLY A 217 -3.29 10.87 -4.81
C GLY A 217 -2.08 11.36 -4.01
N PHE A 218 -0.87 11.10 -4.47
CA PHE A 218 0.35 11.61 -3.84
C PHE A 218 0.47 13.14 -3.93
N THR A 219 0.16 13.72 -5.09
CA THR A 219 0.19 15.18 -5.26
C THR A 219 -0.78 15.87 -4.28
N ILE A 220 -2.02 15.39 -4.17
CA ILE A 220 -2.99 15.90 -3.21
C ILE A 220 -2.48 15.72 -1.77
N MET A 221 -1.92 14.57 -1.45
CA MET A 221 -1.39 14.27 -0.12
C MET A 221 -0.29 15.26 0.30
N PHE A 222 0.58 15.67 -0.62
CA PHE A 222 1.67 16.60 -0.30
C PHE A 222 1.33 18.07 -0.45
N THR A 223 0.31 18.43 -1.24
CA THR A 223 -0.06 19.84 -1.47
C THR A 223 -1.26 20.29 -0.64
N VAL A 224 -2.26 19.43 -0.48
CA VAL A 224 -3.54 19.76 0.15
C VAL A 224 -3.59 19.32 1.62
N LEU A 225 -3.16 18.09 1.92
CA LEU A 225 -3.24 17.53 3.27
C LEU A 225 -2.50 18.37 4.34
N PRO A 226 -1.29 18.92 4.08
CA PRO A 226 -0.62 19.81 5.03
C PRO A 226 -1.41 21.09 5.33
N ARG A 227 -2.18 21.60 4.36
CA ARG A 227 -3.01 22.82 4.52
C ARG A 227 -4.27 22.57 5.33
N LEU A 228 -4.79 21.34 5.32
CA LEU A 228 -6.00 20.93 6.05
C LEU A 228 -5.73 20.48 7.50
N GLY A 229 -4.47 20.32 7.86
CA GLY A 229 -4.06 19.78 9.16
C GLY A 229 -4.09 18.25 9.18
N VAL A 230 -2.94 17.63 9.36
CA VAL A 230 -2.74 16.16 9.28
C VAL A 230 -3.45 15.42 10.43
N VAL A 231 -3.55 16.04 11.61
CA VAL A 231 -4.02 15.39 12.84
C VAL A 231 -5.51 15.03 12.81
N GLY A 232 -6.35 15.84 12.12
CA GLY A 232 -7.80 15.58 12.01
C GLY A 232 -8.17 14.67 10.83
N ASN A 233 -7.30 14.60 9.82
CA ASN A 233 -7.62 13.97 8.53
C ASN A 233 -6.97 12.59 8.32
N SER A 234 -6.13 12.12 9.25
CA SER A 234 -5.51 10.78 9.15
C SER A 234 -6.53 9.64 9.17
N ALA A 235 -7.67 9.82 9.86
CA ALA A 235 -8.73 8.83 9.88
C ALA A 235 -9.40 8.62 8.51
N ILE A 236 -9.43 9.66 7.65
CA ILE A 236 -10.01 9.58 6.30
C ILE A 236 -9.20 8.60 5.42
N MET A 237 -7.90 8.50 5.62
CA MET A 237 -7.04 7.57 4.86
C MET A 237 -7.35 6.10 5.16
N ASN A 238 -7.88 5.81 6.35
CA ASN A 238 -8.21 4.44 6.77
C ASN A 238 -9.54 3.93 6.18
N VAL A 239 -10.29 4.77 5.47
CA VAL A 239 -11.54 4.37 4.76
C VAL A 239 -11.24 3.77 3.39
N GLU A 240 -9.99 3.77 2.96
CA GLU A 240 -9.54 3.25 1.66
C GLU A 240 -10.06 1.84 1.34
N PRO A 241 -10.02 0.83 2.23
CA PRO A 241 -10.52 -0.51 1.93
C PRO A 241 -12.02 -0.55 1.66
N ILE A 242 -12.82 0.33 2.28
CA ILE A 242 -14.26 0.41 2.03
C ILE A 242 -14.53 0.92 0.60
N PHE A 243 -13.86 2.00 0.21
CA PHE A 243 -13.97 2.51 -1.15
C PHE A 243 -13.44 1.50 -2.18
N ALA A 244 -12.37 0.79 -1.87
CA ALA A 244 -11.84 -0.25 -2.73
C ALA A 244 -12.84 -1.41 -2.89
N LEU A 245 -13.57 -1.78 -1.82
CA LEU A 245 -14.62 -2.80 -1.85
C LEU A 245 -15.76 -2.40 -2.80
N VAL A 246 -16.29 -1.18 -2.62
CA VAL A 246 -17.38 -0.66 -3.47
C VAL A 246 -16.96 -0.59 -4.93
N LEU A 247 -15.76 -0.06 -5.21
CA LEU A 247 -15.24 0.04 -6.57
C LEU A 247 -14.92 -1.34 -7.17
N ALA A 248 -14.38 -2.28 -6.40
CA ALA A 248 -14.11 -3.63 -6.87
C ALA A 248 -15.40 -4.39 -7.20
N TRP A 249 -16.46 -4.18 -6.42
CA TRP A 249 -17.78 -4.69 -6.74
C TRP A 249 -18.34 -4.08 -8.03
N ALA A 250 -18.31 -2.74 -8.14
CA ALA A 250 -18.90 -2.03 -9.28
C ALA A 250 -18.13 -2.24 -10.60
N VAL A 251 -16.78 -2.29 -10.56
CA VAL A 251 -15.92 -2.31 -11.75
C VAL A 251 -15.50 -3.72 -12.13
N LEU A 252 -15.21 -4.56 -11.13
CA LEU A 252 -14.65 -5.91 -11.32
C LEU A 252 -15.69 -7.02 -11.10
N GLY A 253 -16.92 -6.69 -10.68
CA GLY A 253 -17.94 -7.68 -10.32
C GLY A 253 -17.54 -8.57 -9.12
N GLN A 254 -16.59 -8.14 -8.30
CA GLN A 254 -16.13 -8.92 -7.15
C GLN A 254 -17.19 -8.90 -6.04
N SER A 255 -17.78 -10.06 -5.74
CA SER A 255 -18.66 -10.24 -4.59
C SER A 255 -17.87 -10.76 -3.38
N ILE A 256 -18.23 -10.28 -2.21
CA ILE A 256 -17.64 -10.69 -0.94
C ILE A 256 -18.77 -11.16 -0.02
N ALA A 257 -18.56 -12.29 0.66
CA ALA A 257 -19.56 -12.83 1.57
C ALA A 257 -19.85 -11.87 2.76
N PRO A 258 -21.08 -11.83 3.30
CA PRO A 258 -21.43 -10.94 4.42
C PRO A 258 -20.52 -11.11 5.64
N SER A 259 -20.09 -12.33 5.96
CA SER A 259 -19.14 -12.60 7.04
C SER A 259 -17.77 -11.95 6.81
N GLN A 260 -17.30 -11.95 5.57
CA GLN A 260 -16.04 -11.30 5.17
C GLN A 260 -16.18 -9.76 5.25
N VAL A 261 -17.34 -9.21 4.87
CA VAL A 261 -17.64 -7.78 5.03
C VAL A 261 -17.62 -7.40 6.52
N ALA A 262 -18.26 -8.19 7.38
CA ALA A 262 -18.24 -7.96 8.81
C ALA A 262 -16.80 -7.96 9.38
N GLY A 263 -15.98 -8.94 9.01
CA GLY A 263 -14.57 -8.98 9.37
C GLY A 263 -13.80 -7.75 8.89
N GLY A 264 -14.03 -7.31 7.66
CA GLY A 264 -13.45 -6.10 7.08
C GLY A 264 -13.83 -4.83 7.86
N LEU A 265 -15.10 -4.70 8.24
CA LEU A 265 -15.57 -3.58 9.06
C LEU A 265 -14.88 -3.55 10.43
N VAL A 266 -14.67 -4.71 11.08
CA VAL A 266 -13.92 -4.80 12.34
C VAL A 266 -12.49 -4.30 12.17
N VAL A 267 -11.78 -4.70 11.10
CA VAL A 267 -10.42 -4.23 10.81
C VAL A 267 -10.41 -2.71 10.62
N VAL A 268 -11.28 -2.19 9.75
CA VAL A 268 -11.35 -0.76 9.46
C VAL A 268 -11.70 0.06 10.71
N ALA A 269 -12.72 -0.37 11.48
CA ALA A 269 -13.09 0.30 12.72
C ALA A 269 -11.95 0.34 13.74
N THR A 270 -11.18 -0.75 13.85
CA THR A 270 -10.03 -0.83 14.75
C THR A 270 -8.90 0.12 14.31
N VAL A 271 -8.60 0.18 13.00
CA VAL A 271 -7.59 1.11 12.47
C VAL A 271 -8.04 2.57 12.65
N MET A 272 -9.31 2.87 12.41
CA MET A 272 -9.88 4.20 12.68
C MET A 272 -9.78 4.57 14.17
N TRP A 273 -10.13 3.65 15.07
CA TRP A 273 -10.01 3.86 16.51
C TRP A 273 -8.57 4.15 16.96
N LEU A 274 -7.58 3.47 16.36
CA LEU A 274 -6.16 3.76 16.59
C LEU A 274 -5.76 5.15 16.09
N GLY A 275 -6.37 5.63 14.98
CA GLY A 275 -6.08 6.93 14.36
C GLY A 275 -6.74 8.13 15.07
N LEU A 276 -7.92 7.93 15.67
CA LEU A 276 -8.79 9.01 16.17
C LEU A 276 -8.32 9.73 17.45
N ARG A 277 -7.23 9.31 18.12
CA ARG A 277 -6.75 9.92 19.36
C ARG A 277 -5.24 10.05 19.42
N ARG A 278 -4.71 10.97 18.61
CA ARG A 278 -3.51 11.74 18.95
C ARG A 278 -3.96 13.14 19.36
N ARG A 279 -4.45 13.28 20.57
CA ARG A 279 -4.49 14.54 21.30
C ARG A 279 -3.54 14.44 22.48
#